data_73b91fa056997a8c4af7588a9fc15f22
#
_entry.id   73b91fa056997a8c4af7588a9fc15f22
#
_cell.length_a   1.000
_cell.length_b   1.000
_cell.length_c   1.000
_cell.angle_alpha   90.00
_cell.angle_beta   90.00
_cell.angle_gamma   90.00
#
_symmetry.space_group_name_H-M   'P 1'
#
loop_
_entity.id
_entity.type
_entity.pdbx_description
1 polymer ?
#
loop_
_entity_poly.entity_id
_entity_poly.type
_entity_poly.pdbx_seq_one_letter_code
_entity_poly.pdbx_strand_id
1 'polypeptide(L)'
;ISNKANSFGAKLVKSSEKVNSKDTHEEFWALKDVSFEIKQGERVGIVGRNGAGKSTLLKILSRITEPTDGKISIKGRVASLLEVGTGFHPELTGRENIFLNGAILGMSKAEIKRKFDEIVAFAEVDKFLDTPVKRYSSGM
;
A
#
# COMPACT_ATOMS: atom_id res chain seq x y z
N ILE A 1 52.48 62.30 -20.00
CA ILE A 1 51.33 61.98 -20.85
C ILE A 1 50.42 61.08 -20.01
N SER A 2 49.36 61.71 -19.60
CA SER A 2 48.35 61.22 -18.68
C SER A 2 47.37 60.26 -19.43
N ASN A 3 47.02 59.13 -18.84
CA ASN A 3 45.78 58.46 -19.19
C ASN A 3 45.06 58.02 -17.94
N LYS A 4 43.98 58.73 -17.65
CA LYS A 4 42.96 58.39 -16.66
C LYS A 4 42.17 57.21 -17.14
N ALA A 5 42.11 56.10 -16.37
CA ALA A 5 41.16 55.06 -16.53
C ALA A 5 40.00 55.29 -15.55
N ASN A 6 38.79 55.42 -16.07
CA ASN A 6 37.54 55.56 -15.36
C ASN A 6 37.17 54.25 -14.69
N SER A 7 37.05 54.27 -13.38
CA SER A 7 36.44 53.19 -12.64
C SER A 7 34.93 53.35 -12.61
N PHE A 8 34.20 52.45 -13.30
CA PHE A 8 32.77 52.34 -13.16
C PHE A 8 32.49 51.42 -11.95
N GLY A 9 32.10 52.01 -10.83
CA GLY A 9 31.63 51.29 -9.67
C GLY A 9 30.22 50.78 -9.86
N ALA A 10 30.08 49.50 -10.13
CA ALA A 10 28.78 48.84 -10.07
C ALA A 10 28.43 48.54 -8.61
N LYS A 11 27.48 49.30 -8.07
CA LYS A 11 26.91 49.14 -6.75
C LYS A 11 25.91 48.01 -6.83
N LEU A 12 26.29 46.79 -6.42
CA LEU A 12 25.38 45.65 -6.24
C LEU A 12 24.51 45.94 -5.02
N VAL A 13 23.27 46.31 -5.28
CA VAL A 13 22.22 46.36 -4.28
C VAL A 13 21.78 44.90 -4.06
N LYS A 14 22.18 44.30 -2.94
CA LYS A 14 21.59 43.09 -2.42
C LYS A 14 20.19 43.42 -1.93
N SER A 15 19.19 43.18 -2.75
CA SER A 15 17.82 43.04 -2.27
C SER A 15 17.71 41.66 -1.62
N SER A 16 17.82 41.59 -0.31
CA SER A 16 17.42 40.45 0.48
C SER A 16 15.90 40.44 0.48
N GLU A 17 15.28 39.83 -0.54
CA GLU A 17 13.92 39.38 -0.44
C GLU A 17 13.90 38.21 0.57
N LYS A 18 13.45 38.52 1.75
CA LYS A 18 12.98 37.48 2.69
C LYS A 18 11.77 36.82 2.01
N VAL A 19 12.02 35.68 1.37
CA VAL A 19 10.96 34.75 1.04
C VAL A 19 10.41 34.23 2.37
N ASN A 20 9.34 34.87 2.84
CA ASN A 20 8.48 34.29 3.85
C ASN A 20 7.74 33.15 3.18
N SER A 21 8.36 31.97 3.13
CA SER A 21 7.63 30.72 2.95
C SER A 21 6.78 30.50 4.21
N LYS A 22 5.61 31.10 4.24
CA LYS A 22 4.51 30.57 5.03
C LYS A 22 4.21 29.24 4.35
N ASP A 23 4.74 28.15 4.93
CA ASP A 23 4.25 26.81 4.70
C ASP A 23 2.79 26.79 5.13
N THR A 24 1.91 27.15 4.19
CA THR A 24 0.48 26.87 4.31
C THR A 24 0.33 25.38 4.09
N HIS A 25 0.55 24.60 5.13
CA HIS A 25 0.12 23.21 5.17
C HIS A 25 -1.41 23.24 5.11
N GLU A 26 -1.94 23.08 3.91
CA GLU A 26 -3.37 22.87 3.72
C GLU A 26 -3.69 21.47 4.24
N GLU A 27 -4.35 21.38 5.38
CA GLU A 27 -4.78 20.09 5.93
C GLU A 27 -5.88 19.49 5.04
N PHE A 28 -5.57 18.35 4.46
CA PHE A 28 -6.51 17.60 3.65
C PHE A 28 -7.00 16.35 4.40
N TRP A 29 -8.29 16.27 4.63
CA TRP A 29 -8.94 15.11 5.23
C TRP A 29 -9.23 14.05 4.16
N ALA A 30 -8.47 12.97 4.15
CA ALA A 30 -8.75 11.83 3.27
C ALA A 30 -10.04 11.11 3.64
N LEU A 31 -10.38 11.09 4.94
CA LEU A 31 -11.62 10.57 5.53
C LEU A 31 -12.02 11.48 6.67
N LYS A 32 -13.27 11.89 6.75
CA LYS A 32 -13.79 12.74 7.81
C LYS A 32 -15.12 12.18 8.32
N ASP A 33 -15.24 12.04 9.64
CA ASP A 33 -16.48 11.64 10.33
C ASP A 33 -17.11 10.35 9.79
N VAL A 34 -16.26 9.34 9.47
CA VAL A 34 -16.71 8.04 8.97
C VAL A 34 -16.98 7.11 10.13
N SER A 35 -18.23 6.67 10.30
CA SER A 35 -18.61 5.69 11.31
C SER A 35 -19.50 4.62 10.71
N PHE A 36 -19.15 3.34 10.94
CA PHE A 36 -19.94 2.21 10.50
C PHE A 36 -19.62 0.95 11.34
N GLU A 37 -20.51 0.00 11.27
CA GLU A 37 -20.33 -1.33 11.86
C GLU A 37 -20.58 -2.40 10.80
N ILE A 38 -19.74 -3.43 10.77
CA ILE A 38 -19.91 -4.59 9.90
C ILE A 38 -20.09 -5.81 10.78
N LYS A 39 -21.16 -6.55 10.58
CA LYS A 39 -21.49 -7.76 11.31
C LYS A 39 -20.78 -8.96 10.68
N GLN A 40 -20.64 -10.03 11.46
CA GLN A 40 -20.08 -11.28 10.98
C GLN A 40 -20.87 -11.83 9.79
N GLY A 41 -20.18 -12.17 8.71
CA GLY A 41 -20.76 -12.70 7.48
C GLY A 41 -21.25 -11.66 6.47
N GLU A 42 -21.26 -10.38 6.84
CA GLU A 42 -21.62 -9.32 5.89
C GLU A 42 -20.54 -9.14 4.82
N ARG A 43 -20.99 -8.83 3.60
CA ARG A 43 -20.15 -8.43 2.47
C ARG A 43 -20.42 -6.98 2.15
N VAL A 44 -19.40 -6.14 2.29
CA VAL A 44 -19.54 -4.69 2.13
C VAL A 44 -18.74 -4.23 0.92
N GLY A 45 -19.38 -3.50 0.01
CA GLY A 45 -18.73 -2.84 -1.11
C GLY A 45 -18.51 -1.35 -0.82
N ILE A 46 -17.29 -0.87 -1.06
CA ILE A 46 -16.94 0.55 -0.93
C ILE A 46 -16.87 1.16 -2.32
N VAL A 47 -17.83 2.05 -2.64
CA VAL A 47 -17.96 2.69 -3.95
C VAL A 47 -17.73 4.19 -3.81
N GLY A 48 -17.07 4.79 -4.79
CA GLY A 48 -16.81 6.24 -4.81
C GLY A 48 -15.86 6.64 -5.93
N ARG A 49 -15.75 7.93 -6.20
CA ARG A 49 -14.85 8.51 -7.23
C ARG A 49 -13.37 8.26 -6.85
N ASN A 50 -12.47 8.44 -7.82
CA ASN A 50 -11.03 8.43 -7.55
C ASN A 50 -10.70 9.58 -6.59
N GLY A 51 -9.85 9.31 -5.60
CA GLY A 51 -9.53 10.27 -4.54
C GLY A 51 -10.52 10.33 -3.38
N ALA A 52 -11.63 9.58 -3.39
CA ALA A 52 -12.64 9.60 -2.31
C ALA A 52 -12.23 8.87 -1.02
N GLY A 53 -10.95 8.52 -0.83
CA GLY A 53 -10.46 7.90 0.39
C GLY A 53 -10.68 6.39 0.51
N LYS A 54 -11.20 5.70 -0.52
CA LYS A 54 -11.46 4.24 -0.47
C LYS A 54 -10.24 3.41 -0.07
N SER A 55 -9.12 3.64 -0.74
CA SER A 55 -7.86 2.94 -0.45
C SER A 55 -7.30 3.31 0.92
N THR A 56 -7.48 4.54 1.37
CA THR A 56 -7.09 5.00 2.71
C THR A 56 -7.90 4.25 3.77
N LEU A 57 -9.21 4.13 3.59
CA LEU A 57 -10.07 3.37 4.50
C LEU A 57 -9.64 1.90 4.58
N LEU A 58 -9.37 1.26 3.44
CA LEU A 58 -8.91 -0.13 3.41
C LEU A 58 -7.54 -0.30 4.08
N LYS A 59 -6.60 0.63 3.89
CA LYS A 59 -5.30 0.61 4.58
C LYS A 59 -5.44 0.74 6.09
N ILE A 60 -6.36 1.57 6.56
CA ILE A 60 -6.64 1.74 7.98
C ILE A 60 -7.31 0.47 8.55
N LEU A 61 -8.30 -0.10 7.88
CA LEU A 61 -8.93 -1.37 8.28
C LEU A 61 -7.93 -2.54 8.30
N SER A 62 -6.97 -2.53 7.39
CA SER A 62 -5.88 -3.53 7.32
C SER A 62 -4.74 -3.28 8.31
N ARG A 63 -4.83 -2.24 9.14
CA ARG A 63 -3.79 -1.83 10.10
C ARG A 63 -2.44 -1.50 9.45
N ILE A 64 -2.43 -1.12 8.18
CA ILE A 64 -1.24 -0.63 7.47
C ILE A 64 -0.96 0.83 7.84
N THR A 65 -2.04 1.60 8.05
CA THR A 65 -1.98 3.01 8.46
C THR A 65 -2.87 3.20 9.67
N GLU A 66 -2.39 3.94 10.66
CA GLU A 66 -3.20 4.33 11.81
C GLU A 66 -4.10 5.53 11.46
N PRO A 67 -5.31 5.61 12.01
CA PRO A 67 -6.16 6.78 11.86
C PRO A 67 -5.55 7.97 12.65
N THR A 68 -5.66 9.17 12.10
CA THR A 68 -5.22 10.40 12.79
C THR A 68 -6.08 10.66 14.03
N ASP A 69 -7.36 10.35 13.94
CA ASP A 69 -8.33 10.47 15.03
C ASP A 69 -9.37 9.35 14.94
N GLY A 70 -10.08 9.10 16.03
CA GLY A 70 -11.08 8.06 16.10
C GLY A 70 -10.56 6.70 16.57
N LYS A 71 -11.40 5.66 16.45
CA LYS A 71 -11.09 4.32 16.94
C LYS A 71 -11.62 3.23 16.00
N ILE A 72 -10.79 2.24 15.76
CA ILE A 72 -11.17 1.03 15.03
C ILE A 72 -11.13 -0.16 15.97
N SER A 73 -12.20 -0.93 15.99
CA SER A 73 -12.30 -2.17 16.74
C SER A 73 -12.57 -3.32 15.78
N ILE A 74 -11.65 -4.28 15.71
CA ILE A 74 -11.77 -5.44 14.83
C ILE A 74 -11.67 -6.71 15.68
N LYS A 75 -12.65 -7.58 15.55
CA LYS A 75 -12.66 -8.90 16.19
C LYS A 75 -12.22 -9.94 15.18
N GLY A 76 -11.14 -10.65 15.48
CA GLY A 76 -10.62 -11.72 14.62
C GLY A 76 -9.36 -11.33 13.85
N ARG A 77 -9.02 -12.17 12.87
CA ARG A 77 -7.83 -12.01 12.01
C ARG A 77 -8.16 -11.17 10.79
N VAL A 78 -7.32 -10.19 10.50
CA VAL A 78 -7.42 -9.36 9.28
C VAL A 78 -6.42 -9.89 8.27
N ALA A 79 -6.89 -10.16 7.07
CA ALA A 79 -6.06 -10.42 5.90
C ALA A 79 -6.38 -9.38 4.83
N SER A 80 -5.36 -8.73 4.29
CA SER A 80 -5.51 -7.70 3.27
C SER A 80 -4.98 -8.17 1.93
N LEU A 81 -5.80 -8.00 0.89
CA LEU A 81 -5.43 -8.25 -0.51
C LEU A 81 -5.43 -6.93 -1.31
N LEU A 82 -4.93 -5.86 -0.69
CA LEU A 82 -4.93 -4.53 -1.32
C LEU A 82 -4.12 -4.47 -2.62
N GLU A 83 -3.17 -5.36 -2.77
CA GLU A 83 -2.32 -5.47 -3.95
C GLU A 83 -2.36 -6.91 -4.45
N VAL A 84 -3.34 -7.21 -5.31
CA VAL A 84 -3.44 -8.52 -5.96
C VAL A 84 -2.19 -8.75 -6.81
N GLY A 85 -1.46 -9.83 -6.52
CA GLY A 85 -0.25 -10.20 -7.27
C GLY A 85 1.08 -9.84 -6.60
N THR A 86 1.11 -8.99 -5.57
CA THR A 86 2.36 -8.65 -4.85
C THR A 86 2.83 -9.75 -3.89
N GLY A 87 2.00 -10.77 -3.65
CA GLY A 87 2.34 -11.89 -2.75
C GLY A 87 3.10 -13.03 -3.40
N PHE A 88 3.16 -13.11 -4.73
CA PHE A 88 3.85 -14.21 -5.41
C PHE A 88 5.32 -13.88 -5.69
N HIS A 89 6.20 -14.70 -5.15
CA HIS A 89 7.62 -14.63 -5.48
C HIS A 89 7.87 -15.41 -6.77
N PRO A 90 8.32 -14.76 -7.86
CA PRO A 90 8.40 -15.40 -9.19
C PRO A 90 9.40 -16.56 -9.27
N GLU A 91 10.47 -16.53 -8.45
CA GLU A 91 11.49 -17.56 -8.41
C GLU A 91 11.10 -18.78 -7.58
N LEU A 92 10.13 -18.64 -6.70
CA LEU A 92 9.61 -19.74 -5.89
C LEU A 92 8.61 -20.57 -6.67
N THR A 93 8.53 -21.85 -6.35
CA THR A 93 7.54 -22.79 -6.86
C THR A 93 6.13 -22.43 -6.36
N GLY A 94 5.10 -22.96 -7.00
CA GLY A 94 3.72 -22.81 -6.52
C GLY A 94 3.55 -23.29 -5.08
N ARG A 95 4.16 -24.42 -4.73
CA ARG A 95 4.19 -24.97 -3.38
C ARG A 95 4.77 -23.98 -2.37
N GLU A 96 5.94 -23.44 -2.64
CA GLU A 96 6.61 -22.49 -1.75
C GLU A 96 5.83 -21.18 -1.63
N ASN A 97 5.22 -20.72 -2.71
CA ASN A 97 4.35 -19.54 -2.69
C ASN A 97 3.09 -19.75 -1.84
N ILE A 98 2.47 -20.93 -1.86
CA ILE A 98 1.33 -21.23 -0.96
C ILE A 98 1.76 -21.09 0.51
N PHE A 99 2.91 -21.61 0.88
CA PHE A 99 3.40 -21.48 2.26
C PHE A 99 3.77 -20.04 2.61
N LEU A 100 4.43 -19.33 1.71
CA LEU A 100 4.81 -17.92 1.89
C LEU A 100 3.58 -17.04 2.08
N ASN A 101 2.64 -17.12 1.14
CA ASN A 101 1.41 -16.32 1.20
C ASN A 101 0.53 -16.68 2.39
N GLY A 102 0.40 -17.97 2.71
CA GLY A 102 -0.31 -18.40 3.89
C GLY A 102 0.27 -17.78 5.17
N ALA A 103 1.60 -17.74 5.30
CA ALA A 103 2.29 -17.12 6.43
C ALA A 103 2.07 -15.59 6.46
N ILE A 104 2.15 -14.91 5.32
CA ILE A 104 1.87 -13.47 5.20
C ILE A 104 0.44 -13.15 5.64
N LEU A 105 -0.52 -14.02 5.29
CA LEU A 105 -1.92 -13.90 5.70
C LEU A 105 -2.17 -14.34 7.16
N GLY A 106 -1.11 -14.63 7.92
CA GLY A 106 -1.18 -14.97 9.34
C GLY A 106 -1.66 -16.40 9.63
N MET A 107 -1.57 -17.31 8.67
CA MET A 107 -1.85 -18.73 8.89
C MET A 107 -0.66 -19.42 9.56
N SER A 108 -0.92 -20.34 10.48
CA SER A 108 0.13 -21.21 11.00
C SER A 108 0.54 -22.26 9.96
N LYS A 109 1.76 -22.77 10.06
CA LYS A 109 2.25 -23.84 9.17
C LYS A 109 1.35 -25.08 9.18
N ALA A 110 0.79 -25.41 10.33
CA ALA A 110 -0.15 -26.53 10.48
C ALA A 110 -1.47 -26.26 9.74
N GLU A 111 -1.96 -25.03 9.80
CA GLU A 111 -3.17 -24.60 9.09
C GLU A 111 -2.95 -24.61 7.57
N ILE A 112 -1.82 -24.10 7.09
CA ILE A 112 -1.46 -24.14 5.67
C ILE A 112 -1.41 -25.60 5.18
N LYS A 113 -0.72 -26.48 5.91
CA LYS A 113 -0.64 -27.90 5.54
C LYS A 113 -2.02 -28.57 5.45
N ARG A 114 -2.90 -28.27 6.39
CA ARG A 114 -4.26 -28.85 6.40
C ARG A 114 -5.10 -28.40 5.21
N LYS A 115 -4.91 -27.15 4.74
CA LYS A 115 -5.64 -26.57 3.62
C LYS A 115 -4.92 -26.70 2.29
N PHE A 116 -3.75 -27.30 2.27
CA PHE A 116 -2.87 -27.32 1.12
C PHE A 116 -3.54 -27.95 -0.11
N ASP A 117 -4.10 -29.13 0.06
CA ASP A 117 -4.74 -29.87 -1.05
C ASP A 117 -5.99 -29.15 -1.57
N GLU A 118 -6.75 -28.51 -0.69
CA GLU A 118 -7.90 -27.67 -1.05
C GLU A 118 -7.47 -26.44 -1.88
N ILE A 119 -6.37 -25.77 -1.50
CA ILE A 119 -5.81 -24.63 -2.21
C ILE A 119 -5.32 -25.06 -3.59
N VAL A 120 -4.60 -26.16 -3.69
CA VAL A 120 -4.05 -26.70 -4.94
C VAL A 120 -5.17 -27.07 -5.89
N ALA A 121 -6.20 -27.78 -5.41
CA ALA A 121 -7.36 -28.17 -6.17
C ALA A 121 -8.17 -26.97 -6.68
N PHE A 122 -8.33 -25.94 -5.82
CA PHE A 122 -9.02 -24.70 -6.21
C PHE A 122 -8.29 -23.92 -7.31
N ALA A 123 -6.96 -23.87 -7.22
CA ALA A 123 -6.13 -23.17 -8.18
C ALA A 123 -5.86 -23.96 -9.48
N GLU A 124 -6.20 -25.25 -9.51
CA GLU A 124 -5.98 -26.14 -10.66
C GLU A 124 -4.50 -26.20 -11.12
N VAL A 125 -3.55 -26.04 -10.19
CA VAL A 125 -2.11 -25.96 -10.47
C VAL A 125 -1.30 -27.19 -10.08
N ASP A 126 -1.96 -28.31 -9.78
CA ASP A 126 -1.35 -29.56 -9.30
C ASP A 126 -0.16 -30.03 -10.16
N LYS A 127 -0.27 -29.95 -11.48
CA LYS A 127 0.78 -30.35 -12.44
C LYS A 127 2.00 -29.42 -12.45
N PHE A 128 1.83 -28.19 -12.00
CA PHE A 128 2.85 -27.15 -12.03
C PHE A 128 3.37 -26.76 -10.63
N LEU A 129 2.88 -27.44 -9.61
CA LEU A 129 3.08 -27.09 -8.21
C LEU A 129 4.57 -26.95 -7.81
N ASP A 130 5.44 -27.75 -8.39
CA ASP A 130 6.89 -27.74 -8.17
C ASP A 130 7.67 -26.98 -9.25
N THR A 131 6.96 -26.20 -10.09
CA THR A 131 7.53 -25.30 -11.10
C THR A 131 7.56 -23.86 -10.55
N PRO A 132 8.65 -23.08 -10.82
CA PRO A 132 8.70 -21.66 -10.46
C PRO A 132 7.56 -20.86 -11.09
N VAL A 133 6.92 -19.98 -10.30
CA VAL A 133 5.71 -19.22 -10.72
C VAL A 133 5.97 -18.33 -11.93
N LYS A 134 7.21 -17.86 -12.14
CA LYS A 134 7.57 -17.12 -13.37
C LYS A 134 7.29 -17.85 -14.68
N ARG A 135 7.11 -19.17 -14.62
CA ARG A 135 6.78 -20.03 -15.79
C ARG A 135 5.28 -20.28 -15.95
N TYR A 136 4.47 -19.75 -15.02
CA TYR A 136 3.02 -19.89 -15.08
C TYR A 136 2.45 -18.96 -16.16
N SER A 137 1.32 -19.35 -16.76
CA SER A 137 0.57 -18.45 -17.61
C SER A 137 -0.18 -17.40 -16.77
N SER A 138 -0.60 -16.31 -17.41
CA SER A 138 -1.31 -15.22 -16.74
C SER A 138 -2.66 -15.62 -16.12
N GLY A 139 -3.19 -16.80 -16.46
CA GLY A 139 -4.43 -17.33 -15.90
C GLY A 139 -4.23 -18.36 -14.80
N MET A 140 -2.99 -18.73 -14.51
CA MET A 140 -2.57 -19.63 -13.41
C MET A 140 -2.15 -18.77 -12.21
#